data_ff88962f9a93c777c28d8f069176a3cd
#
_entry.id   ff88962f9a93c777c28d8f069176a3cd
#
_cell.length_a   1.000
_cell.length_b   1.000
_cell.length_c   1.000
_cell.angle_alpha   90.00
_cell.angle_beta   90.00
_cell.angle_gamma   90.00
#
_symmetry.space_group_name_H-M   'P 1'
#
loop_
_entity.id
_entity.type
_entity.pdbx_description
1 polymer ?
#
loop_
_entity_poly.entity_id
_entity_poly.type
_entity_poly.pdbx_seq_one_letter_code
_entity_poly.pdbx_strand_id
1 'polypeptide(L)'
;MNTTAHPAAEVVVELSDCTKDDAGTVFGVLRSVFDCDRAPDDPPRDTAGSRPAVWSATYDTTQIRGAPPATVLGDTVTAEVQGGYLAVDRLRTALAAAFTVAEEGMAAGDQEKEVELLLRSG
;
A
#
# COMPACT_ATOMS: atom_id res chain seq x y z
N MET A 1 -19.84 -18.69 6.35
CA MET A 1 -19.39 -18.11 6.07
C MET A 1 -18.41 -18.15 5.35
N ASN A 2 -18.06 -17.74 4.65
CA ASN A 2 -17.16 -17.85 3.99
C ASN A 2 -16.15 -17.18 4.16
N THR A 3 -15.45 -17.29 4.57
CA THR A 3 -14.33 -16.61 5.00
C THR A 3 -13.11 -16.81 4.19
N THR A 4 -13.22 -17.52 3.12
CA THR A 4 -12.08 -17.75 2.27
C THR A 4 -11.80 -16.57 1.37
N ALA A 5 -12.79 -15.76 1.10
CA ALA A 5 -12.58 -14.56 0.31
C ALA A 5 -11.97 -13.47 1.17
N HIS A 6 -11.18 -12.60 0.57
CA HIS A 6 -10.69 -11.42 1.28
C HIS A 6 -11.85 -10.54 1.66
N PRO A 7 -11.87 -9.98 2.86
CA PRO A 7 -12.85 -8.94 3.17
C PRO A 7 -12.77 -7.81 2.16
N ALA A 8 -13.92 -7.23 1.86
CA ALA A 8 -13.97 -6.16 0.86
C ALA A 8 -13.10 -4.96 1.23
N ALA A 9 -12.76 -4.82 2.52
CA ALA A 9 -11.95 -3.69 2.99
C ALA A 9 -10.46 -3.98 2.97
N GLU A 10 -10.01 -5.18 2.61
CA GLU A 10 -8.59 -5.51 2.61
C GLU A 10 -7.93 -5.12 1.31
N VAL A 11 -6.69 -4.61 1.43
CA VAL A 11 -5.88 -4.19 0.31
C VAL A 11 -4.46 -4.74 0.49
N VAL A 12 -3.94 -5.37 -0.55
CA VAL A 12 -2.56 -5.81 -0.58
C VAL A 12 -1.74 -4.73 -1.27
N VAL A 13 -0.64 -4.33 -0.64
CA VAL A 13 0.27 -3.33 -1.19
C VAL A 13 1.63 -3.98 -1.40
N GLU A 14 2.16 -3.87 -2.63
CA GLU A 14 3.51 -4.32 -2.94
C GLU A 14 4.32 -3.12 -3.38
N LEU A 15 5.52 -2.98 -2.81
CA LEU A 15 6.42 -1.88 -3.14
C LEU A 15 7.66 -2.44 -3.82
N SER A 16 8.10 -1.77 -4.86
CA SER A 16 9.28 -2.17 -5.63
C SER A 16 10.02 -0.94 -6.14
N ASP A 17 11.18 -1.18 -6.74
CA ASP A 17 12.03 -0.13 -7.31
C ASP A 17 12.36 0.95 -6.28
N CYS A 18 12.64 0.52 -5.04
CA CYS A 18 12.91 1.45 -3.96
C CYS A 18 13.87 0.81 -2.95
N THR A 19 14.38 1.64 -2.04
CA THR A 19 15.20 1.15 -0.95
C THR A 19 14.32 0.58 0.14
N LYS A 20 14.93 -0.23 1.02
CA LYS A 20 14.24 -0.74 2.20
C LYS A 20 13.75 0.41 3.08
N ASP A 21 14.53 1.46 3.20
CA ASP A 21 14.16 2.62 4.02
C ASP A 21 12.91 3.31 3.47
N ASP A 22 12.84 3.51 2.16
CA ASP A 22 11.67 4.12 1.53
C ASP A 22 10.46 3.21 1.65
N ALA A 23 10.63 1.91 1.46
CA ALA A 23 9.53 0.97 1.66
C ALA A 23 9.01 1.05 3.09
N GLY A 24 9.91 1.10 4.08
CA GLY A 24 9.53 1.25 5.47
C GLY A 24 8.77 2.54 5.73
N THR A 25 9.17 3.62 5.08
CA THR A 25 8.48 4.91 5.20
C THR A 25 7.05 4.82 4.69
N VAL A 26 6.85 4.24 3.51
CA VAL A 26 5.50 4.11 2.94
C VAL A 26 4.62 3.21 3.83
N PHE A 27 5.15 2.06 4.25
CA PHE A 27 4.38 1.16 5.11
C PHE A 27 4.08 1.81 6.45
N GLY A 28 5.01 2.60 7.00
CA GLY A 28 4.77 3.32 8.25
C GLY A 28 3.64 4.33 8.13
N VAL A 29 3.57 5.04 7.00
CA VAL A 29 2.47 5.97 6.75
C VAL A 29 1.15 5.22 6.70
N LEU A 30 1.10 4.11 5.96
CA LEU A 30 -0.14 3.34 5.83
C LEU A 30 -0.55 2.74 7.18
N ARG A 31 0.41 2.29 7.98
CA ARG A 31 0.11 1.73 9.28
C ARG A 31 -0.45 2.76 10.24
N SER A 32 -0.10 4.03 10.07
CA SER A 32 -0.65 5.09 10.89
C SER A 32 -2.12 5.37 10.59
N VAL A 33 -2.59 4.95 9.41
CA VAL A 33 -3.97 5.21 8.95
C VAL A 33 -4.84 3.96 9.07
N PHE A 34 -4.29 2.78 8.76
CA PHE A 34 -5.06 1.54 8.68
C PHE A 34 -4.45 0.46 9.55
N ASP A 35 -5.25 -0.53 9.91
CA ASP A 35 -4.74 -1.74 10.55
C ASP A 35 -3.96 -2.56 9.53
N CYS A 36 -2.89 -3.20 10.00
CA CYS A 36 -2.02 -4.00 9.16
C CYS A 36 -2.06 -5.46 9.62
N ASP A 37 -1.75 -6.38 8.71
CA ASP A 37 -1.72 -7.81 9.02
C ASP A 37 -0.55 -8.21 9.90
N ARG A 38 0.36 -7.27 10.23
CA ARG A 38 1.52 -7.52 11.04
C ARG A 38 1.58 -6.59 12.23
N ALA A 39 2.37 -6.98 13.24
CA ALA A 39 2.60 -6.12 14.39
C ALA A 39 3.31 -4.83 13.94
N PRO A 40 3.10 -3.72 14.65
CA PRO A 40 3.68 -2.44 14.23
C PRO A 40 5.20 -2.45 14.12
N ASP A 41 5.89 -3.31 14.88
CA ASP A 41 7.35 -3.37 14.86
C ASP A 41 7.89 -4.42 13.89
N ASP A 42 7.02 -5.17 13.19
CA ASP A 42 7.50 -6.13 12.21
C ASP A 42 8.00 -5.39 10.97
N PRO A 43 9.12 -5.81 10.40
CA PRO A 43 9.58 -5.21 9.16
C PRO A 43 8.70 -5.62 7.98
N PRO A 44 8.71 -4.86 6.89
CA PRO A 44 8.02 -5.27 5.67
C PRO A 44 8.57 -6.62 5.20
N ARG A 45 7.68 -7.43 4.62
CA ARG A 45 8.08 -8.74 4.14
C ARG A 45 8.82 -8.61 2.82
N ASP A 46 10.06 -9.12 2.80
CA ASP A 46 10.87 -9.14 1.61
C ASP A 46 10.60 -10.45 0.87
N THR A 47 10.35 -10.36 -0.43
CA THR A 47 10.14 -11.55 -1.24
C THR A 47 11.49 -12.20 -1.50
N ALA A 48 11.75 -13.30 -0.83
CA ALA A 48 13.05 -13.95 -0.85
C ALA A 48 13.44 -14.32 -2.27
N GLY A 49 14.67 -14.03 -2.63
CA GLY A 49 15.21 -14.38 -3.94
C GLY A 49 14.78 -13.48 -5.07
N SER A 50 13.94 -12.49 -4.81
CA SER A 50 13.50 -11.56 -5.84
C SER A 50 14.59 -10.55 -6.20
N ARG A 51 14.62 -10.22 -7.45
CA ARG A 51 15.49 -9.17 -7.95
C ARG A 51 14.75 -8.41 -9.04
N PRO A 52 14.41 -7.13 -8.84
CA PRO A 52 14.68 -6.34 -7.63
C PRO A 52 13.84 -6.80 -6.45
N ALA A 53 14.19 -6.35 -5.28
CA ALA A 53 13.46 -6.71 -4.06
C ALA A 53 12.06 -6.13 -4.09
N VAL A 54 11.11 -6.89 -3.56
CA VAL A 54 9.71 -6.49 -3.46
C VAL A 54 9.27 -6.69 -2.02
N TRP A 55 8.61 -5.68 -1.45
CA TRP A 55 8.07 -5.75 -0.10
C TRP A 55 6.55 -5.69 -0.17
N SER A 56 5.86 -6.45 0.69
CA SER A 56 4.40 -6.46 0.68
C SER A 56 3.82 -6.40 2.08
N ALA A 57 2.60 -5.88 2.17
CA ALA A 57 1.81 -5.85 3.39
C ALA A 57 0.34 -5.77 3.02
N THR A 58 -0.53 -6.23 3.92
CA THR A 58 -1.97 -6.17 3.74
C THR A 58 -2.57 -5.24 4.78
N TYR A 59 -3.45 -4.35 4.35
CA TYR A 59 -4.09 -3.37 5.22
C TYR A 59 -5.59 -3.54 5.20
N ASP A 60 -6.21 -3.31 6.36
CA ASP A 60 -7.67 -3.32 6.51
C ASP A 60 -8.14 -1.88 6.51
N THR A 61 -8.93 -1.49 5.52
CA THR A 61 -9.38 -0.11 5.36
C THR A 61 -10.74 0.14 6.01
N THR A 62 -11.22 -0.78 6.84
CA THR A 62 -12.50 -0.62 7.53
C THR A 62 -12.52 0.64 8.39
N GLN A 63 -11.40 0.91 9.08
CA GLN A 63 -11.28 2.11 9.91
C GLN A 63 -10.12 2.95 9.40
N ILE A 64 -10.37 4.26 9.33
CA ILE A 64 -9.37 5.22 8.88
C ILE A 64 -9.05 6.12 10.06
N ARG A 65 -7.76 6.17 10.45
CA ARG A 65 -7.32 6.92 11.64
C ARG A 65 -6.92 8.35 11.34
N GLY A 66 -7.40 8.91 10.24
CA GLY A 66 -7.10 10.28 9.87
C GLY A 66 -6.21 10.34 8.65
N ALA A 67 -5.79 11.54 8.28
CA ALA A 67 -4.95 11.75 7.12
C ALA A 67 -3.49 11.87 7.56
N PRO A 68 -2.55 11.18 6.90
CA PRO A 68 -1.14 11.30 7.25
C PRO A 68 -0.58 12.64 6.75
N PRO A 69 0.47 13.16 7.40
CA PRO A 69 1.12 14.39 6.93
C PRO A 69 1.95 14.11 5.68
N ALA A 70 2.29 15.17 4.96
CA ALA A 70 3.20 15.07 3.84
C ALA A 70 4.52 14.45 4.31
N THR A 71 5.04 13.51 3.54
CA THR A 71 6.17 12.69 3.94
C THR A 71 7.23 12.68 2.84
N VAL A 72 8.49 12.69 3.24
CA VAL A 72 9.62 12.72 2.32
C VAL A 72 10.08 11.31 2.01
N LEU A 73 10.37 11.05 0.74
CA LEU A 73 11.00 9.81 0.28
C LEU A 73 12.38 10.13 -0.26
N GLY A 74 13.30 9.18 -0.15
CA GLY A 74 14.64 9.34 -0.71
C GLY A 74 14.61 9.32 -2.23
N ASP A 75 13.72 8.51 -2.80
CA ASP A 75 13.57 8.39 -4.25
C ASP A 75 12.13 7.98 -4.54
N THR A 76 11.82 7.77 -5.82
CA THR A 76 10.49 7.30 -6.19
C THR A 76 10.28 5.86 -5.75
N VAL A 77 9.02 5.51 -5.49
CA VAL A 77 8.63 4.16 -5.10
C VAL A 77 7.50 3.70 -6.01
N THR A 78 7.60 2.50 -6.55
CA THR A 78 6.51 1.90 -7.31
C THR A 78 5.64 1.09 -6.36
N ALA A 79 4.35 1.38 -6.35
CA ALA A 79 3.40 0.69 -5.48
C ALA A 79 2.32 0.01 -6.33
N GLU A 80 2.12 -1.28 -6.10
CA GLU A 80 0.98 -1.99 -6.66
C GLU A 80 -0.02 -2.23 -5.55
N VAL A 81 -1.27 -1.82 -5.78
CA VAL A 81 -2.32 -1.84 -4.78
C VAL A 81 -3.47 -2.66 -5.34
N GLN A 82 -3.85 -3.72 -4.64
CA GLN A 82 -4.87 -4.65 -5.12
C GLN A 82 -5.89 -4.92 -4.03
N GLY A 83 -7.17 -4.88 -4.38
CA GLY A 83 -8.25 -5.16 -3.46
C GLY A 83 -9.59 -4.71 -4.00
N GLY A 84 -10.59 -4.66 -3.14
CA GLY A 84 -11.91 -4.17 -3.51
C GLY A 84 -11.85 -2.72 -3.98
N TYR A 85 -12.79 -2.33 -4.82
CA TYR A 85 -12.76 -0.99 -5.42
C TYR A 85 -12.67 0.12 -4.38
N LEU A 86 -13.55 0.06 -3.37
CA LEU A 86 -13.57 1.11 -2.35
C LEU A 86 -12.34 1.06 -1.48
N ALA A 87 -11.88 -0.15 -1.15
CA ALA A 87 -10.68 -0.31 -0.32
C ALA A 87 -9.45 0.27 -1.01
N VAL A 88 -9.30 0.00 -2.31
CA VAL A 88 -8.18 0.57 -3.07
C VAL A 88 -8.28 2.08 -3.11
N ASP A 89 -9.48 2.63 -3.30
CA ASP A 89 -9.67 4.08 -3.33
C ASP A 89 -9.32 4.72 -1.99
N ARG A 90 -9.70 4.09 -0.89
CA ARG A 90 -9.37 4.60 0.45
C ARG A 90 -7.86 4.61 0.68
N LEU A 91 -7.18 3.54 0.29
CA LEU A 91 -5.74 3.46 0.47
C LEU A 91 -5.02 4.46 -0.43
N ARG A 92 -5.48 4.60 -1.66
CA ARG A 92 -4.91 5.58 -2.58
C ARG A 92 -5.06 7.00 -2.04
N THR A 93 -6.20 7.32 -1.45
CA THR A 93 -6.43 8.63 -0.84
C THR A 93 -5.43 8.90 0.28
N ALA A 94 -5.16 7.90 1.12
CA ALA A 94 -4.18 8.05 2.19
C ALA A 94 -2.78 8.28 1.62
N LEU A 95 -2.41 7.54 0.58
CA LEU A 95 -1.10 7.75 -0.06
C LEU A 95 -1.01 9.14 -0.65
N ALA A 96 -2.08 9.64 -1.27
CA ALA A 96 -2.09 10.96 -1.88
C ALA A 96 -1.99 12.08 -0.84
N ALA A 97 -2.39 11.82 0.39
CA ALA A 97 -2.23 12.81 1.47
C ALA A 97 -0.77 12.94 1.89
N ALA A 98 -0.01 11.84 1.87
CA ALA A 98 1.36 11.83 2.33
C ALA A 98 2.38 12.06 1.21
N PHE A 99 2.04 11.65 -0.02
CA PHE A 99 2.98 11.63 -1.14
C PHE A 99 2.34 12.24 -2.38
N THR A 100 3.17 12.58 -3.35
CA THR A 100 2.69 12.89 -4.69
C THR A 100 2.49 11.55 -5.42
N VAL A 101 1.28 11.30 -5.90
CA VAL A 101 0.90 10.01 -6.47
C VAL A 101 0.57 10.19 -7.94
N ALA A 102 1.18 9.37 -8.80
CA ALA A 102 0.84 9.29 -10.22
C ALA A 102 0.35 7.87 -10.52
N GLU A 103 -0.78 7.75 -11.19
CA GLU A 103 -1.29 6.43 -11.56
C GLU A 103 -0.66 6.02 -12.88
N GLU A 104 0.02 4.86 -12.87
CA GLU A 104 0.74 4.36 -14.03
C GLU A 104 -0.03 3.29 -14.77
N GLY A 105 -0.96 2.61 -14.13
CA GLY A 105 -1.76 1.59 -14.77
C GLY A 105 -2.86 1.11 -13.85
N MET A 106 -3.86 0.46 -14.44
CA MET A 106 -4.98 -0.06 -13.68
C MET A 106 -5.61 -1.24 -14.41
N ALA A 107 -5.93 -2.29 -13.68
CA ALA A 107 -6.68 -3.43 -14.19
C ALA A 107 -7.86 -3.68 -13.27
N ALA A 108 -9.06 -3.76 -13.84
CA ALA A 108 -10.28 -3.92 -13.05
C ALA A 108 -10.95 -5.24 -13.38
N GLY A 109 -11.37 -5.96 -12.32
CA GLY A 109 -12.19 -7.16 -12.45
C GLY A 109 -13.58 -6.90 -11.90
N ASP A 110 -14.31 -7.99 -11.63
CA ASP A 110 -15.70 -7.87 -11.17
C ASP A 110 -15.80 -7.18 -9.82
N GLN A 111 -14.98 -7.57 -8.87
CA GLN A 111 -15.10 -7.09 -7.50
C GLN A 111 -13.82 -6.47 -6.97
N GLU A 112 -12.73 -6.60 -7.69
CA GLU A 112 -11.43 -6.11 -7.28
C GLU A 112 -10.76 -5.39 -8.42
N LYS A 113 -9.85 -4.48 -8.06
CA LYS A 113 -8.99 -3.85 -9.04
C LYS A 113 -7.57 -3.81 -8.54
N GLU A 114 -6.65 -3.64 -9.47
CA GLU A 114 -5.23 -3.48 -9.20
C GLU A 114 -4.77 -2.18 -9.85
N VAL A 115 -4.05 -1.37 -9.08
CA VAL A 115 -3.58 -0.07 -9.57
C VAL A 115 -2.09 0.01 -9.34
N GLU A 116 -1.36 0.46 -10.34
CA GLU A 116 0.07 0.72 -10.20
C GLU A 116 0.27 2.22 -10.04
N LEU A 117 0.96 2.60 -8.97
CA LEU A 117 1.17 3.99 -8.60
C LEU A 117 2.66 4.27 -8.50
N LEU A 118 3.05 5.49 -8.87
CA LEU A 118 4.39 5.99 -8.63
C LEU A 118 4.31 7.04 -7.53
N LEU A 119 5.07 6.82 -6.45
CA LEU A 119 5.04 7.70 -5.28
C LEU A 119 6.30 8.54 -5.24
N ARG A 120 6.13 9.82 -4.92
CA ARG A 120 7.22 10.76 -4.70
C ARG A 120 6.98 11.49 -3.40
N SER A 121 8.01 12.20 -2.91
CA SER A 121 7.86 13.00 -1.70
C SER A 121 6.67 13.93 -1.80
N GLY A 122 5.95 14.02 -0.72
CA GLY A 122 4.77 14.86 -0.64
C GLY A 122 5.06 16.34 -0.46
#